data_adb0f839f5b417a59a7bff1f9b6e4c53
#
_entry.id   adb0f839f5b417a59a7bff1f9b6e4c53
#
_cell.length_a   1.000
_cell.length_b   1.000
_cell.length_c   1.000
_cell.angle_alpha   90.00
_cell.angle_beta   90.00
_cell.angle_gamma   90.00
#
_symmetry.space_group_name_H-M   'P 1'
#
loop_
_entity.id
_entity.type
_entity.pdbx_description
1 polymer ?
#
loop_
_entity_poly.entity_id
_entity_poly.type
_entity_poly.pdbx_seq_one_letter_code
_entity_poly.pdbx_strand_id
1 'polypeptide(L)'
;ETKEYMVKELIQMLGSTDVPEDGIGLLPENVSVSSYDLQDDVLVIDFSKEYSEMSKVREILTRDGIVQTFLQIPGIAKVRFTVAGQSLKDSRNQEIGDMTDDTFVEVSKKNEDNYRYDTFTLYFADKSGKRLLKETRNVYYRRTLPKERVVLEQLAKGPLEDGHYATIPEHTVAINAITADRICYLDLNSEFQ
;
A
#
# COMPACT_ATOMS: atom_id res chain seq x y z
N GLU A 1 -5.78 8.67 -32.01
CA GLU A 1 -6.88 8.45 -31.06
C GLU A 1 -7.09 9.74 -30.28
N THR A 2 -8.32 10.21 -30.19
CA THR A 2 -8.60 11.47 -29.52
C THR A 2 -8.59 11.27 -28.00
N LYS A 3 -8.27 12.33 -27.25
CA LYS A 3 -8.31 12.37 -25.77
C LYS A 3 -9.64 11.82 -25.24
N GLU A 4 -10.76 12.21 -25.83
CA GLU A 4 -12.12 11.77 -25.46
C GLU A 4 -12.29 10.26 -25.63
N TYR A 5 -11.71 9.66 -26.66
CA TYR A 5 -11.80 8.22 -26.87
C TYR A 5 -11.05 7.45 -25.78
N MET A 6 -9.83 7.86 -25.45
CA MET A 6 -9.03 7.24 -24.38
C MET A 6 -9.72 7.35 -23.03
N VAL A 7 -10.28 8.52 -22.71
CA VAL A 7 -11.05 8.71 -21.46
C VAL A 7 -12.25 7.77 -21.42
N LYS A 8 -13.02 7.69 -22.50
CA LYS A 8 -14.19 6.80 -22.56
C LYS A 8 -13.82 5.33 -22.34
N GLU A 9 -12.79 4.84 -22.99
CA GLU A 9 -12.31 3.47 -22.84
C GLU A 9 -11.88 3.19 -21.39
N LEU A 10 -11.07 4.06 -20.78
CA LEU A 10 -10.63 3.88 -19.40
C LEU A 10 -11.79 3.98 -18.39
N ILE A 11 -12.75 4.86 -18.59
CA ILE A 11 -13.96 4.92 -17.76
C ILE A 11 -14.75 3.61 -17.83
N GLN A 12 -14.89 3.01 -19.01
CA GLN A 12 -15.55 1.70 -19.16
C GLN A 12 -14.77 0.60 -18.45
N MET A 13 -13.43 0.63 -18.54
CA MET A 13 -12.57 -0.35 -17.86
C MET A 13 -12.64 -0.23 -16.32
N LEU A 14 -12.82 0.98 -15.77
CA LEU A 14 -12.99 1.16 -14.32
C LEU A 14 -14.19 0.41 -13.76
N GLY A 15 -15.26 0.29 -14.54
CA GLY A 15 -16.48 -0.46 -14.17
C GLY A 15 -16.42 -1.94 -14.54
N SER A 16 -15.33 -2.42 -15.15
CA SER A 16 -15.20 -3.81 -15.56
C SER A 16 -14.84 -4.70 -14.37
N THR A 17 -15.50 -5.86 -14.29
CA THR A 17 -15.17 -6.93 -13.33
C THR A 17 -14.05 -7.86 -13.85
N ASP A 18 -13.51 -7.57 -15.03
CA ASP A 18 -12.46 -8.37 -15.65
C ASP A 18 -11.09 -7.98 -15.06
N VAL A 19 -10.86 -8.42 -13.83
CA VAL A 19 -9.63 -8.19 -13.06
C VAL A 19 -8.79 -9.45 -13.12
N PRO A 20 -7.45 -9.39 -13.25
CA PRO A 20 -6.57 -10.56 -13.16
C PRO A 20 -6.84 -11.37 -11.88
N GLU A 21 -6.66 -12.70 -11.91
CA GLU A 21 -6.96 -13.61 -10.79
C GLU A 21 -6.38 -13.15 -9.43
N ASP A 22 -5.25 -12.43 -9.45
CA ASP A 22 -4.60 -11.88 -8.24
C ASP A 22 -4.84 -10.37 -8.03
N GLY A 23 -5.72 -9.74 -8.84
CA GLY A 23 -5.97 -8.31 -8.83
C GLY A 23 -7.25 -7.93 -8.07
N ILE A 24 -7.22 -6.77 -7.43
CA ILE A 24 -8.42 -6.14 -6.88
C ILE A 24 -8.78 -4.94 -7.77
N GLY A 25 -9.99 -4.93 -8.32
CA GLY A 25 -10.47 -3.81 -9.11
C GLY A 25 -10.35 -2.47 -8.36
N LEU A 26 -10.05 -1.39 -9.09
CA LEU A 26 -9.95 -0.06 -8.49
C LEU A 26 -11.26 0.36 -7.83
N LEU A 27 -12.40 0.14 -8.48
CA LEU A 27 -13.72 0.40 -7.91
C LEU A 27 -14.29 -0.88 -7.28
N PRO A 28 -14.93 -0.80 -6.10
CA PRO A 28 -15.78 -1.86 -5.59
C PRO A 28 -16.96 -2.14 -6.52
N GLU A 29 -17.50 -3.36 -6.53
CA GLU A 29 -18.61 -3.78 -7.42
C GLU A 29 -19.87 -2.93 -7.26
N ASN A 30 -20.12 -2.37 -6.07
CA ASN A 30 -21.27 -1.52 -5.79
C ASN A 30 -21.06 -0.05 -6.16
N VAL A 31 -19.86 0.36 -6.59
CA VAL A 31 -19.54 1.74 -6.97
C VAL A 31 -19.45 1.84 -8.49
N SER A 32 -20.13 2.82 -9.06
CA SER A 32 -20.13 3.07 -10.50
C SER A 32 -19.80 4.52 -10.82
N VAL A 33 -19.30 4.75 -12.04
CA VAL A 33 -19.18 6.09 -12.62
C VAL A 33 -20.55 6.49 -13.16
N SER A 34 -21.14 7.55 -12.60
CA SER A 34 -22.43 8.08 -13.01
C SER A 34 -22.32 8.93 -14.28
N SER A 35 -21.32 9.77 -14.34
CA SER A 35 -21.00 10.62 -15.49
C SER A 35 -19.53 11.08 -15.45
N TYR A 36 -19.06 11.61 -16.56
CA TYR A 36 -17.78 12.32 -16.62
C TYR A 36 -17.88 13.48 -17.61
N ASP A 37 -17.03 14.49 -17.41
CA ASP A 37 -16.93 15.66 -18.26
C ASP A 37 -15.48 16.12 -18.40
N LEU A 38 -15.11 16.60 -19.59
CA LEU A 38 -13.81 17.15 -19.90
C LEU A 38 -13.91 18.67 -20.00
N GLN A 39 -13.35 19.37 -19.02
CA GLN A 39 -13.29 20.81 -18.93
C GLN A 39 -11.84 21.28 -19.18
N ASP A 40 -11.52 21.60 -20.42
CA ASP A 40 -10.17 21.94 -20.87
C ASP A 40 -9.15 20.84 -20.57
N ASP A 41 -8.35 20.99 -19.52
CA ASP A 41 -7.35 20.03 -19.03
C ASP A 41 -7.78 19.29 -17.75
N VAL A 42 -9.03 19.52 -17.29
CA VAL A 42 -9.59 18.88 -16.09
C VAL A 42 -10.57 17.79 -16.48
N LEU A 43 -10.35 16.56 -16.04
CA LEU A 43 -11.33 15.49 -16.11
C LEU A 43 -12.16 15.47 -14.83
N VAL A 44 -13.44 15.73 -14.92
CA VAL A 44 -14.39 15.62 -13.81
C VAL A 44 -15.08 14.26 -13.90
N ILE A 45 -15.05 13.47 -12.82
CA ILE A 45 -15.69 12.15 -12.74
C ILE A 45 -16.70 12.18 -11.59
N ASP A 46 -17.96 11.89 -11.90
CA ASP A 46 -19.03 11.75 -10.91
C ASP A 46 -19.29 10.28 -10.61
N PHE A 47 -19.20 9.92 -9.34
CA PHE A 47 -19.45 8.56 -8.86
C PHE A 47 -20.82 8.44 -8.22
N SER A 48 -21.33 7.21 -8.19
CA SER A 48 -22.53 6.87 -7.44
C SER A 48 -22.32 7.11 -5.92
N LYS A 49 -23.44 7.27 -5.19
CA LYS A 49 -23.40 7.58 -3.74
C LYS A 49 -22.64 6.53 -2.91
N GLU A 50 -22.58 5.30 -3.37
CA GLU A 50 -21.89 4.19 -2.75
C GLU A 50 -20.37 4.42 -2.64
N TYR A 51 -19.80 5.33 -3.43
CA TYR A 51 -18.42 5.78 -3.29
C TYR A 51 -18.11 6.26 -1.87
N SER A 52 -19.05 6.96 -1.24
CA SER A 52 -18.91 7.46 0.13
C SER A 52 -18.95 6.37 1.22
N GLU A 53 -19.36 5.15 0.87
CA GLU A 53 -19.43 4.02 1.78
C GLU A 53 -18.09 3.26 1.90
N MET A 54 -17.14 3.57 1.03
CA MET A 54 -15.80 2.96 1.10
C MET A 54 -15.09 3.28 2.41
N SER A 55 -14.32 2.32 2.91
CA SER A 55 -13.39 2.60 4.00
C SER A 55 -12.38 3.67 3.58
N LYS A 56 -11.92 4.48 4.52
CA LYS A 56 -11.00 5.59 4.24
C LYS A 56 -9.74 5.16 3.46
N VAL A 57 -9.16 4.04 3.85
CA VAL A 57 -7.95 3.50 3.19
C VAL A 57 -8.27 3.09 1.75
N ARG A 58 -9.41 2.40 1.54
CA ARG A 58 -9.84 1.98 0.21
C ARG A 58 -10.11 3.19 -0.68
N GLU A 59 -10.80 4.21 -0.16
CA GLU A 59 -11.10 5.44 -0.88
C GLU A 59 -9.82 6.14 -1.37
N ILE A 60 -8.83 6.31 -0.49
CA ILE A 60 -7.55 6.96 -0.85
C ILE A 60 -6.82 6.17 -1.95
N LEU A 61 -6.73 4.85 -1.83
CA LEU A 61 -6.06 4.01 -2.83
C LEU A 61 -6.80 4.01 -4.17
N THR A 62 -8.13 3.94 -4.14
CA THR A 62 -8.97 4.02 -5.33
C THR A 62 -8.79 5.38 -6.04
N ARG A 63 -8.83 6.44 -5.29
CA ARG A 63 -8.67 7.80 -5.78
C ARG A 63 -7.30 8.03 -6.39
N ASP A 64 -6.23 7.64 -5.70
CA ASP A 64 -4.86 7.72 -6.22
C ASP A 64 -4.72 6.93 -7.53
N GLY A 65 -5.12 5.66 -7.54
CA GLY A 65 -5.03 4.81 -8.73
C GLY A 65 -5.78 5.39 -9.94
N ILE A 66 -6.97 5.93 -9.73
CA ILE A 66 -7.75 6.55 -10.81
C ILE A 66 -7.07 7.82 -11.32
N VAL A 67 -6.66 8.71 -10.41
CA VAL A 67 -5.99 9.97 -10.80
C VAL A 67 -4.70 9.69 -11.56
N GLN A 68 -3.83 8.82 -11.05
CA GLN A 68 -2.58 8.44 -11.72
C GLN A 68 -2.83 7.84 -13.11
N THR A 69 -3.89 7.06 -13.27
CA THR A 69 -4.26 6.47 -14.57
C THR A 69 -4.63 7.53 -15.59
N PHE A 70 -5.50 8.47 -15.23
CA PHE A 70 -5.99 9.48 -16.17
C PHE A 70 -4.97 10.58 -16.47
N LEU A 71 -4.09 10.92 -15.55
CA LEU A 71 -3.01 11.88 -15.79
C LEU A 71 -1.99 11.40 -16.85
N GLN A 72 -1.98 10.11 -17.21
CA GLN A 72 -1.16 9.59 -18.31
C GLN A 72 -1.72 9.96 -19.71
N ILE A 73 -2.97 10.42 -19.79
CA ILE A 73 -3.58 10.81 -21.06
C ILE A 73 -3.07 12.21 -21.45
N PRO A 74 -2.45 12.39 -22.62
CA PRO A 74 -2.03 13.70 -23.08
C PRO A 74 -3.17 14.72 -23.13
N GLY A 75 -2.99 15.85 -22.44
CA GLY A 75 -3.99 16.92 -22.36
C GLY A 75 -4.97 16.80 -21.19
N ILE A 76 -4.73 15.87 -20.25
CA ILE A 76 -5.34 15.86 -18.91
C ILE A 76 -4.25 16.24 -17.90
N ALA A 77 -4.38 17.38 -17.25
CA ALA A 77 -3.47 17.84 -16.23
C ALA A 77 -4.02 17.68 -14.82
N LYS A 78 -5.34 17.52 -14.68
CA LYS A 78 -6.04 17.44 -13.41
C LYS A 78 -7.23 16.49 -13.49
N VAL A 79 -7.55 15.90 -12.35
CA VAL A 79 -8.75 15.08 -12.18
C VAL A 79 -9.53 15.58 -10.96
N ARG A 80 -10.84 15.71 -11.10
CA ARG A 80 -11.74 16.11 -10.02
C ARG A 80 -12.82 15.07 -9.82
N PHE A 81 -13.11 14.74 -8.56
CA PHE A 81 -14.18 13.81 -8.23
C PHE A 81 -15.39 14.52 -7.62
N THR A 82 -16.55 14.08 -8.04
CA THR A 82 -17.82 14.35 -7.38
C THR A 82 -18.51 13.03 -7.03
N VAL A 83 -19.39 13.04 -6.07
CA VAL A 83 -20.18 11.88 -5.64
C VAL A 83 -21.63 12.32 -5.57
N ALA A 84 -22.48 11.69 -6.38
CA ALA A 84 -23.88 12.08 -6.56
C ALA A 84 -24.03 13.59 -6.82
N GLY A 85 -23.18 14.15 -7.68
CA GLY A 85 -23.16 15.57 -8.05
C GLY A 85 -22.58 16.52 -6.99
N GLN A 86 -22.10 16.04 -5.86
CA GLN A 86 -21.50 16.85 -4.80
C GLN A 86 -19.98 16.74 -4.81
N SER A 87 -19.28 17.84 -4.55
CA SER A 87 -17.81 17.84 -4.44
C SER A 87 -17.32 16.82 -3.40
N LEU A 88 -16.30 16.02 -3.76
CA LEU A 88 -15.68 15.09 -2.84
C LEU A 88 -14.99 15.87 -1.70
N LYS A 89 -15.18 15.40 -0.45
CA LYS A 89 -14.66 16.06 0.75
C LYS A 89 -13.71 15.15 1.51
N ASP A 90 -12.72 15.78 2.15
CA ASP A 90 -11.80 15.10 3.05
C ASP A 90 -12.43 14.81 4.44
N SER A 91 -11.64 14.20 5.35
CA SER A 91 -12.08 13.88 6.71
C SER A 91 -12.38 15.10 7.58
N ARG A 92 -11.98 16.29 7.16
CA ARG A 92 -12.24 17.58 7.82
C ARG A 92 -13.40 18.33 7.18
N ASN A 93 -14.15 17.66 6.28
CA ASN A 93 -15.26 18.23 5.51
C ASN A 93 -14.85 19.37 4.56
N GLN A 94 -13.57 19.40 4.16
CA GLN A 94 -13.06 20.35 3.16
C GLN A 94 -13.12 19.72 1.77
N GLU A 95 -13.46 20.50 0.75
CA GLU A 95 -13.46 20.03 -0.63
C GLU A 95 -12.04 19.68 -1.08
N ILE A 96 -11.89 18.52 -1.73
CA ILE A 96 -10.59 18.05 -2.23
C ILE A 96 -10.22 18.80 -3.51
N GLY A 97 -11.20 19.11 -4.36
CA GLY A 97 -11.00 19.88 -5.58
C GLY A 97 -10.22 19.15 -6.66
N ASP A 98 -9.42 19.92 -7.41
CA ASP A 98 -8.57 19.38 -8.49
C ASP A 98 -7.38 18.62 -7.93
N MET A 99 -7.19 17.40 -8.44
CA MET A 99 -6.08 16.53 -8.06
C MET A 99 -5.07 16.42 -9.20
N THR A 100 -3.80 16.48 -8.85
CA THR A 100 -2.66 16.35 -9.74
C THR A 100 -1.76 15.23 -9.24
N ASP A 101 -0.72 14.92 -9.98
CA ASP A 101 0.35 14.01 -9.55
C ASP A 101 0.88 14.38 -8.14
N ASP A 102 1.08 15.67 -7.88
CA ASP A 102 1.56 16.16 -6.59
C ASP A 102 0.56 15.99 -5.43
N THR A 103 -0.73 15.79 -5.71
CA THR A 103 -1.77 15.64 -4.67
C THR A 103 -1.51 14.41 -3.77
N PHE A 104 -0.97 13.33 -4.35
CA PHE A 104 -0.70 12.08 -3.66
C PHE A 104 0.76 11.93 -3.24
N VAL A 105 1.67 12.72 -3.81
CA VAL A 105 3.09 12.74 -3.48
C VAL A 105 3.33 13.15 -2.02
N GLU A 106 2.50 14.00 -1.43
CA GLU A 106 2.59 14.30 0.01
C GLU A 106 2.24 13.08 0.89
N VAL A 107 1.33 12.23 0.46
CA VAL A 107 0.97 11.01 1.20
C VAL A 107 2.01 9.92 0.94
N SER A 108 2.47 9.75 -0.30
CA SER A 108 3.49 8.78 -0.68
C SER A 108 4.87 9.17 -0.15
N LYS A 109 5.29 10.43 -0.29
CA LYS A 109 6.57 10.91 0.26
C LYS A 109 6.61 10.87 1.78
N LYS A 110 5.53 11.20 2.49
CA LYS A 110 5.45 11.01 3.95
C LYS A 110 5.49 9.54 4.35
N ASN A 111 4.98 8.64 3.50
CA ASN A 111 5.02 7.21 3.77
C ASN A 111 6.37 6.58 3.35
N GLU A 112 6.97 6.98 2.23
CA GLU A 112 8.30 6.53 1.81
C GLU A 112 9.39 6.99 2.78
N ASP A 113 9.30 8.23 3.29
CA ASP A 113 10.21 8.72 4.34
C ASP A 113 10.03 8.00 5.68
N ASN A 114 8.88 7.39 5.94
CA ASN A 114 8.60 6.66 7.18
C ASN A 114 8.88 5.17 7.10
N TYR A 115 9.13 4.61 5.91
CA TYR A 115 9.38 3.19 5.71
C TYR A 115 10.73 2.96 5.03
N ARG A 116 11.28 1.77 5.27
CA ARG A 116 12.47 1.22 4.60
C ARG A 116 12.12 -0.12 3.99
N TYR A 117 12.79 -0.41 2.89
CA TYR A 117 12.77 -1.70 2.23
C TYR A 117 14.19 -2.26 2.25
N ASP A 118 14.39 -3.30 3.02
CA ASP A 118 15.70 -3.95 3.17
C ASP A 118 15.59 -5.45 2.90
N THR A 119 16.67 -6.02 2.42
CA THR A 119 16.83 -7.46 2.25
C THR A 119 17.58 -8.01 3.45
N PHE A 120 16.96 -8.91 4.20
CA PHE A 120 17.56 -9.59 5.34
C PHE A 120 17.91 -11.02 5.00
N THR A 121 19.09 -11.46 5.44
CA THR A 121 19.49 -12.85 5.45
C THR A 121 19.22 -13.43 6.84
N LEU A 122 18.34 -14.41 6.91
CA LEU A 122 17.94 -15.10 8.12
C LEU A 122 18.47 -16.52 8.10
N TYR A 123 18.67 -17.11 9.27
CA TYR A 123 19.15 -18.46 9.40
C TYR A 123 18.20 -19.28 10.28
N PHE A 124 17.71 -20.37 9.73
CA PHE A 124 16.82 -21.30 10.37
C PHE A 124 17.47 -22.66 10.55
N ALA A 125 16.99 -23.47 11.46
CA ALA A 125 17.54 -24.80 11.69
C ALA A 125 17.15 -25.78 10.56
N ASP A 126 17.98 -26.77 10.31
CA ASP A 126 17.59 -27.94 9.55
C ASP A 126 16.78 -28.92 10.43
N LYS A 127 16.21 -29.98 9.84
CA LYS A 127 15.44 -31.01 10.55
C LYS A 127 16.19 -31.62 11.73
N SER A 128 17.52 -31.65 11.70
CA SER A 128 18.35 -32.23 12.78
C SER A 128 18.67 -31.24 13.88
N GLY A 129 18.42 -29.94 13.71
CA GLY A 129 18.81 -28.86 14.59
C GLY A 129 20.33 -28.61 14.65
N LYS A 130 21.10 -29.26 13.75
CA LYS A 130 22.57 -29.19 13.78
C LYS A 130 23.17 -28.24 12.75
N ARG A 131 22.39 -27.77 11.79
CA ARG A 131 22.83 -26.86 10.73
C ARG A 131 21.87 -25.70 10.61
N LEU A 132 22.43 -24.57 10.19
CA LEU A 132 21.65 -23.39 9.83
C LEU A 132 21.48 -23.33 8.30
N LEU A 133 20.25 -23.17 7.88
CA LEU A 133 19.85 -22.99 6.50
C LEU A 133 19.55 -21.51 6.28
N LYS A 134 20.03 -20.98 5.17
CA LYS A 134 19.91 -19.56 4.82
C LYS A 134 18.60 -19.31 4.11
N GLU A 135 17.89 -18.26 4.53
CA GLU A 135 16.69 -17.73 3.86
C GLU A 135 16.84 -16.22 3.67
N THR A 136 16.46 -15.70 2.52
CA THR A 136 16.54 -14.28 2.20
C THR A 136 15.15 -13.71 2.10
N ARG A 137 14.87 -12.62 2.86
CA ARG A 137 13.58 -11.94 2.87
C ARG A 137 13.72 -10.47 2.53
N ASN A 138 12.84 -10.01 1.69
CA ASN A 138 12.62 -8.59 1.44
C ASN A 138 11.53 -8.10 2.41
N VAL A 139 11.86 -7.13 3.26
CA VAL A 139 10.97 -6.67 4.32
C VAL A 139 10.77 -5.17 4.21
N TYR A 140 9.51 -4.77 4.24
CA TYR A 140 9.08 -3.39 4.30
C TYR A 140 8.68 -3.05 5.74
N TYR A 141 9.33 -2.07 6.36
CA TYR A 141 9.14 -1.75 7.77
C TYR A 141 9.30 -0.25 8.06
N ARG A 142 8.75 0.20 9.17
CA ARG A 142 8.83 1.61 9.58
C ARG A 142 10.28 2.00 9.90
N ARG A 143 10.70 3.16 9.42
CA ARG A 143 12.03 3.73 9.60
C ARG A 143 12.40 3.97 11.07
N THR A 144 11.38 4.14 11.92
CA THR A 144 11.52 4.29 13.38
C THR A 144 11.86 2.99 14.11
N LEU A 145 11.69 1.83 13.45
CA LEU A 145 12.04 0.54 14.04
C LEU A 145 13.53 0.25 13.84
N PRO A 146 14.26 -0.12 14.89
CA PRO A 146 15.62 -0.63 14.76
C PRO A 146 15.65 -1.88 13.88
N LYS A 147 16.67 -2.02 13.02
CA LYS A 147 16.82 -3.19 12.13
C LYS A 147 16.90 -4.50 12.92
N GLU A 148 17.53 -4.48 14.06
CA GLU A 148 17.68 -5.61 14.97
C GLU A 148 16.33 -6.14 15.43
N ARG A 149 15.40 -5.25 15.73
CA ARG A 149 14.03 -5.61 16.08
C ARG A 149 13.31 -6.26 14.90
N VAL A 150 13.46 -5.68 13.71
CA VAL A 150 12.85 -6.23 12.48
C VAL A 150 13.38 -7.64 12.20
N VAL A 151 14.68 -7.86 12.32
CA VAL A 151 15.29 -9.19 12.15
C VAL A 151 14.70 -10.19 13.13
N LEU A 152 14.59 -9.82 14.41
CA LEU A 152 14.01 -10.69 15.43
C LEU A 152 12.54 -11.03 15.12
N GLU A 153 11.74 -10.03 14.73
CA GLU A 153 10.35 -10.23 14.34
C GLU A 153 10.22 -11.20 13.14
N GLN A 154 11.15 -11.12 12.17
CA GLN A 154 11.16 -12.05 11.04
C GLN A 154 11.59 -13.47 11.44
N LEU A 155 12.51 -13.62 12.39
CA LEU A 155 12.89 -14.94 12.96
C LEU A 155 11.74 -15.55 13.75
N ALA A 156 11.02 -14.75 14.57
CA ALA A 156 9.87 -15.20 15.35
C ALA A 156 8.67 -15.63 14.49
N LYS A 157 8.51 -15.07 13.29
CA LYS A 157 7.52 -15.52 12.30
C LYS A 157 7.79 -16.94 11.77
N GLY A 158 8.97 -17.48 12.03
CA GLY A 158 9.39 -18.79 11.55
C GLY A 158 9.81 -18.78 10.07
N PRO A 159 10.25 -19.92 9.54
CA PRO A 159 10.71 -20.09 8.17
C PRO A 159 9.54 -20.06 7.16
N LEU A 160 9.84 -19.68 5.91
CA LEU A 160 8.91 -19.72 4.78
C LEU A 160 9.24 -20.86 3.81
N GLU A 161 10.49 -21.39 3.85
CA GLU A 161 10.94 -22.44 2.96
C GLU A 161 10.74 -23.82 3.59
N ASP A 162 10.32 -24.79 2.80
CA ASP A 162 10.15 -26.19 3.24
C ASP A 162 11.48 -26.79 3.72
N GLY A 163 11.43 -27.53 4.81
CA GLY A 163 12.60 -28.15 5.41
C GLY A 163 13.40 -27.24 6.34
N HIS A 164 13.00 -25.98 6.49
CA HIS A 164 13.53 -25.07 7.49
C HIS A 164 12.68 -25.14 8.77
N TYR A 165 13.31 -24.98 9.92
CA TYR A 165 12.67 -25.04 11.24
C TYR A 165 13.02 -23.81 12.05
N ALA A 166 12.05 -23.33 12.85
CA ALA A 166 12.21 -22.14 13.67
C ALA A 166 13.42 -22.27 14.62
N THR A 167 14.17 -21.18 14.77
CA THR A 167 15.35 -21.09 15.65
C THR A 167 15.06 -20.37 16.96
N ILE A 168 13.93 -19.66 17.02
CA ILE A 168 13.45 -18.99 18.24
C ILE A 168 11.95 -19.32 18.41
N PRO A 169 11.44 -19.27 19.66
CA PRO A 169 10.03 -19.54 19.92
C PRO A 169 9.12 -18.57 19.18
N GLU A 170 7.98 -19.05 18.72
CA GLU A 170 6.89 -18.23 18.22
C GLU A 170 6.42 -17.26 19.32
N HIS A 171 5.96 -16.08 18.93
CA HIS A 171 5.58 -15.00 19.86
C HIS A 171 6.73 -14.36 20.66
N THR A 172 7.99 -14.66 20.35
CA THR A 172 9.13 -13.90 20.87
C THR A 172 9.07 -12.46 20.38
N VAL A 173 9.07 -11.49 21.30
CA VAL A 173 9.03 -10.06 21.00
C VAL A 173 10.21 -9.36 21.66
N ALA A 174 10.89 -8.47 20.92
CA ALA A 174 11.83 -7.54 21.50
C ALA A 174 11.05 -6.44 22.26
N ILE A 175 11.18 -6.40 23.56
CA ILE A 175 10.70 -5.31 24.42
C ILE A 175 11.57 -4.09 24.13
N ASN A 176 12.89 -4.30 24.05
CA ASN A 176 13.87 -3.28 23.71
C ASN A 176 15.00 -3.85 22.82
N ALA A 177 15.55 -3.00 21.94
CA ALA A 177 16.67 -3.35 21.07
C ALA A 177 17.59 -2.12 20.93
N ILE A 178 18.82 -2.22 21.42
CA ILE A 178 19.80 -1.14 21.38
C ILE A 178 21.14 -1.71 20.87
N THR A 179 21.74 -1.04 19.91
CA THR A 179 23.07 -1.35 19.43
C THR A 179 24.06 -0.28 19.88
N ALA A 180 25.06 -0.66 20.64
CA ALA A 180 26.17 0.18 21.08
C ALA A 180 27.48 -0.59 21.00
N ASP A 181 28.55 0.05 20.59
CA ASP A 181 29.91 -0.51 20.53
C ASP A 181 30.00 -1.85 19.75
N ARG A 182 29.21 -2.00 18.69
CA ARG A 182 29.03 -3.21 17.87
C ARG A 182 28.41 -4.40 18.61
N ILE A 183 27.76 -4.14 19.74
CA ILE A 183 27.00 -5.14 20.50
C ILE A 183 25.53 -4.79 20.40
N CYS A 184 24.72 -5.77 20.03
CA CYS A 184 23.26 -5.64 20.05
C CYS A 184 22.73 -6.18 21.37
N TYR A 185 22.09 -5.32 22.15
CA TYR A 185 21.41 -5.67 23.39
C TYR A 185 19.93 -5.84 23.10
N LEU A 186 19.40 -7.03 23.35
CA LEU A 186 18.01 -7.36 23.16
C LEU A 186 17.37 -7.70 24.51
N ASP A 187 16.30 -7.02 24.85
CA ASP A 187 15.44 -7.37 25.96
C ASP A 187 14.20 -8.06 25.38
N LEU A 188 14.00 -9.32 25.73
CA LEU A 188 12.98 -10.19 25.15
C LEU A 188 11.87 -10.48 26.17
N ASN A 189 10.67 -10.76 25.66
CA ASN A 189 9.57 -11.21 26.51
C ASN A 189 9.80 -12.64 27.05
N SER A 190 8.94 -13.08 27.98
CA SER A 190 9.03 -14.39 28.62
C SER A 190 8.89 -15.59 27.69
N GLU A 191 8.36 -15.39 26.48
CA GLU A 191 8.17 -16.45 25.49
C GLU A 191 9.51 -16.98 24.94
N PHE A 192 10.61 -16.26 25.14
CA PHE A 192 11.95 -16.68 24.73
C PHE A 192 12.57 -17.71 25.68
N GLN A 193 12.00 -17.95 26.86
CA GLN A 193 12.55 -18.86 27.87
C GLN A 193 12.21 -20.33 27.61
#